data_e75904eb49c105d1281c574ea6bb5f98
#
_entry.id   e75904eb49c105d1281c574ea6bb5f98
#
_cell.length_a   1.000
_cell.length_b   1.000
_cell.length_c   1.000
_cell.angle_alpha   90.00
_cell.angle_beta   90.00
_cell.angle_gamma   90.00
#
_symmetry.space_group_name_H-M   'P 1'
#
loop_
_entity.id
_entity.type
_entity.pdbx_description
1 polymer ?
#
loop_
_entity_poly.entity_id
_entity_poly.type
_entity_poly.pdbx_seq_one_letter_code
_entity_poly.pdbx_strand_id
1 'polypeptide(L)' 'MKTKVKELRTHFKMTQQQLADLVHVSSRTIISIEKGQYNPSLMLAYRMAEVFQVTVEDLCCLRENKEMEDKQYEEF' A
#
# COMPACT_ATOMS: atom_id res chain seq x y z
N MET A 1 -5.67 6.55 0.36
CA MET A 1 -4.59 6.47 -0.66
C MET A 1 -4.72 5.16 -1.43
N LYS A 2 -4.62 5.23 -2.74
CA LYS A 2 -4.62 4.05 -3.60
C LYS A 2 -3.28 3.31 -3.49
N THR A 3 -3.32 1.98 -3.44
CA THR A 3 -2.11 1.14 -3.46
C THR A 3 -2.36 -0.09 -4.32
N LYS A 4 -1.29 -0.81 -4.64
CA LYS A 4 -1.36 -2.09 -5.35
C LYS A 4 -1.25 -3.28 -4.40
N VAL A 5 -1.43 -3.08 -3.10
CA VAL A 5 -1.22 -4.14 -2.10
C VAL A 5 -2.12 -5.34 -2.35
N LYS A 6 -3.41 -5.13 -2.54
CA LYS A 6 -4.34 -6.24 -2.77
C LYS A 6 -4.03 -6.99 -4.07
N GLU A 7 -3.75 -6.24 -5.13
CA GLU A 7 -3.41 -6.82 -6.43
C GLU A 7 -2.16 -7.70 -6.35
N LEU A 8 -1.09 -7.18 -5.74
CA LEU A 8 0.16 -7.92 -5.61
C LEU A 8 0.02 -9.09 -4.65
N ARG A 9 -0.67 -8.89 -3.53
CA ARG A 9 -0.91 -9.96 -2.57
C ARG A 9 -1.63 -11.13 -3.24
N THR A 10 -2.68 -10.82 -3.99
CA THR A 10 -3.47 -11.84 -4.71
C THR A 10 -2.62 -12.54 -5.77
N HIS A 11 -1.80 -11.78 -6.48
CA HIS A 11 -0.89 -12.33 -7.48
C HIS A 11 0.06 -13.37 -6.87
N PHE A 12 0.59 -13.09 -5.68
CA PHE A 12 1.47 -14.01 -4.96
C PHE A 12 0.71 -15.05 -4.13
N LYS A 13 -0.62 -15.10 -4.25
CA LYS A 13 -1.48 -16.08 -3.58
C LYS A 13 -1.35 -16.06 -2.05
N MET A 14 -1.16 -14.87 -1.51
CA MET A 14 -1.09 -14.65 -0.06
C MET A 14 -2.44 -14.23 0.51
N THR A 15 -2.74 -14.70 1.73
CA THR A 15 -3.85 -14.17 2.50
C THR A 15 -3.43 -12.84 3.14
N GLN A 16 -4.40 -12.07 3.60
CA GLN A 16 -4.12 -10.83 4.33
C GLN A 16 -3.30 -11.11 5.59
N GLN A 17 -3.60 -12.21 6.29
CA GLN A 17 -2.86 -12.60 7.49
C GLN A 17 -1.42 -12.99 7.17
N GLN A 18 -1.21 -13.71 6.07
CA GLN A 18 0.15 -14.10 5.68
C GLN A 18 1.02 -12.87 5.38
N LEU A 19 0.47 -11.90 4.65
CA LEU A 19 1.21 -10.67 4.40
C LEU A 19 1.47 -9.90 5.70
N ALA A 20 0.44 -9.79 6.54
CA ALA A 20 0.57 -9.10 7.83
C ALA A 20 1.70 -9.68 8.68
N ASP A 21 1.76 -11.02 8.75
CA ASP A 21 2.82 -11.70 9.51
C ASP A 21 4.22 -11.40 8.95
N LEU A 22 4.35 -11.33 7.63
CA LEU A 22 5.64 -11.05 7.00
C LEU A 22 6.14 -9.63 7.27
N VAL A 23 5.23 -8.68 7.42
CA VAL A 23 5.60 -7.26 7.59
C VAL A 23 5.32 -6.74 8.99
N HIS A 24 5.03 -7.63 9.95
CA HIS A 24 4.92 -7.35 11.38
C HIS A 24 3.80 -6.38 11.76
N VAL A 25 2.63 -6.53 11.13
CA VAL A 25 1.43 -5.78 11.48
C VAL A 25 0.25 -6.73 11.62
N SER A 26 -0.90 -6.23 12.08
CA SER A 26 -2.11 -7.03 12.14
C SER A 26 -2.77 -7.12 10.76
N SER A 27 -3.58 -8.16 10.56
CA SER A 27 -4.35 -8.29 9.32
C SER A 27 -5.31 -7.11 9.13
N ARG A 28 -5.81 -6.53 10.22
CA ARG A 28 -6.66 -5.34 10.16
C ARG A 28 -5.96 -4.17 9.48
N THR A 29 -4.67 -4.01 9.74
CA THR A 29 -3.87 -2.96 9.08
C THR A 29 -3.82 -3.19 7.57
N ILE A 30 -3.59 -4.43 7.14
CA ILE A 30 -3.57 -4.76 5.72
C ILE A 30 -4.94 -4.49 5.08
N ILE A 31 -6.02 -4.90 5.75
CA ILE A 31 -7.38 -4.65 5.27
C ILE A 31 -7.62 -3.16 5.05
N SER A 32 -7.24 -2.33 6.02
CA SER A 32 -7.42 -0.88 5.96
C SER A 32 -6.62 -0.25 4.83
N ILE A 33 -5.39 -0.72 4.61
CA ILE A 33 -4.55 -0.26 3.50
C ILE A 33 -5.21 -0.61 2.17
N GLU A 34 -5.69 -1.85 2.03
CA GLU A 34 -6.31 -2.31 0.78
C GLU A 34 -7.59 -1.55 0.46
N LYS A 35 -8.30 -1.08 1.48
CA LYS A 35 -9.50 -0.27 1.31
C LYS A 35 -9.22 1.21 1.07
N GLY A 36 -7.95 1.61 1.14
CA GLY A 36 -7.57 3.02 0.98
C GLY A 36 -7.87 3.89 2.19
N GLN A 37 -8.16 3.28 3.34
CA GLN A 37 -8.52 3.99 4.58
C GLN A 37 -7.33 4.32 5.46
N TYR A 38 -6.19 3.70 5.21
CA TYR A 38 -5.01 3.87 6.03
C TYR A 38 -3.77 3.96 5.14
N ASN A 39 -2.98 5.01 5.33
CA ASN A 39 -1.74 5.18 4.59
C ASN A 39 -0.62 4.45 5.34
N PRO A 40 0.09 3.52 4.69
CA PRO A 40 1.17 2.83 5.38
C PRO A 40 2.28 3.80 5.75
N SER A 41 2.94 3.54 6.89
CA SER A 41 4.17 4.25 7.21
C SER A 41 5.22 3.94 6.14
N LEU A 42 6.24 4.80 6.04
CA LEU A 42 7.31 4.59 5.07
C LEU A 42 7.96 3.20 5.25
N MET A 43 8.24 2.84 6.50
CA MET A 43 8.88 1.55 6.77
C MET A 43 7.97 0.37 6.42
N LEU A 44 6.68 0.47 6.73
CA LEU A 44 5.74 -0.59 6.34
C LEU A 44 5.63 -0.71 4.83
N ALA A 45 5.55 0.41 4.13
CA ALA A 45 5.53 0.42 2.67
C ALA A 45 6.78 -0.23 2.09
N TYR A 46 7.94 0.07 2.66
CA TYR A 46 9.20 -0.52 2.22
C TYR A 46 9.22 -2.04 2.44
N ARG A 47 8.77 -2.51 3.61
CA ARG A 47 8.70 -3.95 3.90
C ARG A 47 7.80 -4.68 2.90
N MET A 48 6.63 -4.11 2.60
CA MET A 48 5.72 -4.70 1.63
C MET A 48 6.32 -4.70 0.22
N ALA A 49 6.99 -3.61 -0.15
CA ALA A 49 7.66 -3.50 -1.45
C ALA A 49 8.73 -4.58 -1.60
N GLU A 50 9.49 -4.86 -0.53
CA GLU A 50 10.48 -5.95 -0.54
C GLU A 50 9.82 -7.31 -0.73
N VAL A 51 8.71 -7.56 -0.03
CA VAL A 51 7.98 -8.84 -0.15
C VAL A 51 7.56 -9.07 -1.59
N PHE A 52 7.04 -8.04 -2.25
CA PHE A 52 6.54 -8.14 -3.62
C PHE A 52 7.59 -7.85 -4.69
N GLN A 53 8.80 -7.50 -4.30
CA GLN A 53 9.91 -7.19 -5.21
C GLN A 53 9.57 -6.06 -6.18
N VAL A 54 8.94 -5.03 -5.65
CA VAL A 54 8.61 -3.80 -6.38
C VAL A 54 9.15 -2.60 -5.61
N THR A 55 9.11 -1.41 -6.21
CA THR A 55 9.50 -0.18 -5.52
C THR A 55 8.33 0.32 -4.67
N VAL A 56 8.66 1.14 -3.66
CA VAL A 56 7.62 1.82 -2.87
C VAL A 56 6.78 2.72 -3.76
N GLU A 57 7.41 3.39 -4.72
CA GLU A 57 6.70 4.24 -5.68
C GLU A 57 5.62 3.47 -6.43
N ASP A 58 5.96 2.28 -6.93
CA ASP A 58 5.00 1.45 -7.67
C ASP A 58 3.93 0.89 -6.75
N LEU A 59 4.33 0.36 -5.60
CA LEU A 59 3.40 -0.24 -4.65
C LEU A 59 2.35 0.76 -4.18
N CYS A 60 2.78 1.97 -3.83
CA CYS A 60 1.92 2.99 -3.24
C CYS A 60 1.33 3.94 -4.27
N CYS A 61 1.55 3.72 -5.57
CA CYS A 61 1.03 4.58 -6.64
C CYS A 61 1.29 6.06 -6.34
N LEU A 62 2.53 6.39 -5.95
CA LEU A 62 2.85 7.72 -5.42
C LEU A 62 2.58 8.83 -6.42
N ARG A 63 2.89 8.61 -7.70
CA ARG A 63 2.62 9.62 -8.73
C ARG A 63 1.13 9.92 -8.82
N GLU A 64 0.30 8.89 -8.91
CA GLU A 64 -1.15 9.05 -9.01
C GLU A 64 -1.73 9.73 -7.77
N ASN A 65 -1.30 9.29 -6.58
CA ASN A 65 -1.79 9.87 -5.33
C ASN A 65 -1.35 11.31 -5.18
N LYS A 66 -0.12 11.63 -5.59
CA LYS A 66 0.38 13.01 -5.58
C LYS A 66 -0.46 13.89 -6.50
N GLU A 67 -0.73 13.44 -7.70
CA GLU A 67 -1.56 14.19 -8.66
C GLU A 67 -2.96 14.45 -8.12
N MET A 68 -3.55 13.46 -7.46
CA MET A 68 -4.88 13.63 -6.85
C MET A 68 -4.86 14.62 -5.70
N GLU A 69 -3.83 14.59 -4.85
CA GLU A 69 -3.69 15.55 -3.76
C GLU A 69 -3.44 16.96 -4.29
N ASP A 70 -2.57 17.10 -5.28
CA ASP A 70 -2.23 18.41 -5.86
C ASP A 70 -3.45 19.07 -6.49
N LYS A 71 -4.35 18.31 -7.09
CA LYS A 71 -5.60 18.85 -7.64
C LYS A 71 -6.48 19.51 -6.59
N GLN A 72 -6.45 18.99 -5.35
CA GLN A 72 -7.21 19.61 -4.27
C GLN A 72 -6.66 20.99 -3.88
N TYR A 73 -5.36 21.20 -4.06
CA TYR A 73 -4.71 22.48 -3.76
C TYR A 73 -4.79 23.48 -4.91
N GLU A 74 -4.93 23.01 -6.14
CA GLU A 74 -5.02 23.89 -7.31
C GLU A 74 -6.30 24.72 -7.36
N GLU A 75 -7.31 24.34 -6.59
CA GLU A 75 -8.59 25.06 -6.52
C GLU A 75 -8.55 26.29 -5.61
N PHE A 76 -7.44 26.52 -4.96
CA PHE A 76 -7.23 27.66 -4.11
C PHE A 76 -6.41 28.72 -4.83
#